data_261b0feb0066ea5a285f49d699f1dcc2
#
_entry.id   261b0feb0066ea5a285f49d699f1dcc2
#
_cell.length_a   1.000
_cell.length_b   1.000
_cell.length_c   1.000
_cell.angle_alpha   90.00
_cell.angle_beta   90.00
_cell.angle_gamma   90.00
#
_symmetry.space_group_name_H-M   'P 1'
#
loop_
_entity.id
_entity.type
_entity.pdbx_description
1 polymer ?
#
loop_
_entity_poly.entity_id
_entity_poly.type
_entity_poly.pdbx_seq_one_letter_code
_entity_poly.pdbx_strand_id
1 'polypeptide(L)'
;MNCNTYLKEFSSRLVLKDNEKEHIDNSIKYIKSRLQIYFGSKIKDVKVFGSYSRKTVLPRIIDQSSDIDIMVVFNNIDGKPQTYLNQLKAFAEYYYKNSIVRQSLPTVVIELNHIKFELVPSGNVFGWSQYFADMYNIPGKNNEWLNT
;
A
#
# COMPACT_ATOMS: atom_id res chain seq x y z
N MET A 1 10.05 31.31 24.27
CA MET A 1 10.47 30.42 23.15
C MET A 1 10.56 31.28 21.90
N ASN A 2 11.65 31.25 21.18
CA ASN A 2 11.72 32.00 19.95
C ASN A 2 11.06 31.20 18.79
N CYS A 3 10.66 31.87 17.71
CA CYS A 3 9.96 31.26 16.57
C CYS A 3 10.77 30.10 15.95
N ASN A 4 12.09 30.21 15.86
CA ASN A 4 12.95 29.15 15.30
C ASN A 4 12.96 27.88 16.15
N THR A 5 12.94 28.00 17.46
CA THR A 5 12.86 26.85 18.39
C THR A 5 11.51 26.17 18.24
N TYR A 6 10.43 26.94 18.19
CA TYR A 6 9.08 26.40 17.97
C TYR A 6 8.96 25.66 16.64
N LEU A 7 9.46 26.26 15.55
CA LEU A 7 9.42 25.63 14.21
C LEU A 7 10.25 24.34 14.15
N LYS A 8 11.42 24.30 14.81
CA LYS A 8 12.25 23.09 14.89
C LYS A 8 11.54 21.98 15.68
N GLU A 9 10.95 22.29 16.83
CA GLU A 9 10.18 21.32 17.60
C GLU A 9 8.95 20.82 16.83
N PHE A 10 8.22 21.73 16.20
CA PHE A 10 7.07 21.38 15.36
C PHE A 10 7.49 20.46 14.22
N SER A 11 8.53 20.81 13.45
CA SER A 11 9.00 19.98 12.34
C SER A 11 9.48 18.61 12.80
N SER A 12 10.12 18.50 13.97
CA SER A 12 10.56 17.21 14.52
C SER A 12 9.40 16.27 14.87
N ARG A 13 8.22 16.80 15.17
CA ARG A 13 7.01 16.01 15.44
C ARG A 13 6.35 15.47 14.17
N LEU A 14 6.68 16.04 13.01
CA LEU A 14 6.14 15.62 11.72
C LEU A 14 6.89 14.43 11.11
N VAL A 15 7.97 13.99 11.73
CA VAL A 15 8.81 12.88 11.25
C VAL A 15 8.53 11.63 12.09
N LEU A 16 8.45 10.47 11.41
CA LEU A 16 8.37 9.17 12.10
C LEU A 16 9.58 8.97 12.99
N LYS A 17 9.35 8.51 14.23
CA LYS A 17 10.41 8.08 15.13
C LYS A 17 11.00 6.75 14.63
N ASP A 18 12.27 6.49 15.00
CA ASP A 18 12.99 5.29 14.55
C ASP A 18 12.27 3.99 14.93
N ASN A 19 11.70 3.90 16.14
CA ASN A 19 10.95 2.73 16.58
C ASN A 19 9.61 2.56 15.81
N GLU A 20 8.91 3.64 15.48
CA GLU A 20 7.69 3.59 14.66
C GLU A 20 8.02 3.11 13.25
N LYS A 21 9.11 3.64 12.67
CA LYS A 21 9.59 3.22 11.36
C LYS A 21 9.98 1.75 11.34
N GLU A 22 10.67 1.26 12.35
CA GLU A 22 11.03 -0.16 12.47
C GLU A 22 9.80 -1.07 12.53
N HIS A 23 8.78 -0.70 13.31
CA HIS A 23 7.53 -1.45 13.39
C HIS A 23 6.80 -1.48 12.04
N ILE A 24 6.78 -0.35 11.33
CA ILE A 24 6.18 -0.26 10.00
C ILE A 24 6.96 -1.12 9.00
N ASP A 25 8.29 -1.02 8.98
CA ASP A 25 9.15 -1.79 8.08
C ASP A 25 9.00 -3.31 8.31
N ASN A 26 8.89 -3.74 9.56
CA ASN A 26 8.62 -5.13 9.90
C ASN A 26 7.23 -5.58 9.39
N SER A 27 6.22 -4.76 9.58
CA SER A 27 4.87 -5.04 9.08
C SER A 27 4.83 -5.12 7.56
N ILE A 28 5.59 -4.26 6.86
CA ILE A 28 5.74 -4.31 5.40
C ILE A 28 6.40 -5.63 4.96
N LYS A 29 7.47 -6.05 5.63
CA LYS A 29 8.12 -7.34 5.35
C LYS A 29 7.17 -8.51 5.53
N TYR A 30 6.39 -8.52 6.61
CA TYR A 30 5.40 -9.58 6.87
C TYR A 30 4.31 -9.63 5.81
N ILE A 31 3.71 -8.49 5.45
CA ILE A 31 2.64 -8.49 4.45
C ILE A 31 3.15 -8.88 3.07
N LYS A 32 4.35 -8.44 2.67
CA LYS A 32 4.99 -8.87 1.41
C LYS A 32 5.21 -10.38 1.36
N SER A 33 5.76 -10.96 2.42
CA SER A 33 5.98 -12.40 2.52
C SER A 33 4.67 -13.18 2.44
N ARG A 34 3.64 -12.74 3.16
CA ARG A 34 2.31 -13.37 3.15
C ARG A 34 1.64 -13.30 1.78
N LEU A 35 1.75 -12.16 1.09
CA LEU A 35 1.25 -12.00 -0.29
C LEU A 35 1.94 -12.98 -1.24
N GLN A 36 3.26 -13.11 -1.15
CA GLN A 36 4.02 -14.05 -1.98
C GLN A 36 3.64 -15.51 -1.69
N ILE A 37 3.46 -15.87 -0.43
CA ILE A 37 3.04 -17.24 -0.05
C ILE A 37 1.62 -17.51 -0.54
N TYR A 38 0.69 -16.57 -0.37
CA TYR A 38 -0.73 -16.76 -0.71
C TYR A 38 -0.97 -16.82 -2.21
N PHE A 39 -0.37 -15.90 -2.96
CA PHE A 39 -0.59 -15.78 -4.40
C PHE A 39 0.42 -16.57 -5.24
N GLY A 40 1.62 -16.84 -4.71
CA GLY A 40 2.67 -17.56 -5.41
C GLY A 40 2.97 -16.96 -6.78
N SER A 41 2.90 -17.78 -7.83
CA SER A 41 3.19 -17.37 -9.21
C SER A 41 2.14 -16.44 -9.85
N LYS A 42 1.01 -16.20 -9.20
CA LYS A 42 -0.02 -15.28 -9.71
C LYS A 42 0.41 -13.81 -9.65
N ILE A 43 1.30 -13.46 -8.73
CA ILE A 43 1.85 -12.12 -8.62
C ILE A 43 3.30 -12.06 -9.12
N LYS A 44 3.66 -10.94 -9.73
CA LYS A 44 5.00 -10.65 -10.22
C LYS A 44 5.83 -9.91 -9.18
N ASP A 45 5.22 -8.96 -8.50
CA ASP A 45 5.92 -8.06 -7.59
C ASP A 45 4.97 -7.48 -6.52
N VAL A 46 5.55 -7.00 -5.43
CA VAL A 46 4.86 -6.25 -4.37
C VAL A 46 5.66 -5.00 -4.05
N LYS A 47 5.13 -3.84 -4.41
CA LYS A 47 5.83 -2.55 -4.29
C LYS A 47 5.18 -1.66 -3.24
N VAL A 48 6.00 -1.05 -2.39
CA VAL A 48 5.56 0.07 -1.54
C VAL A 48 5.67 1.35 -2.36
N PHE A 49 4.62 2.15 -2.36
CA PHE A 49 4.58 3.43 -3.07
C PHE A 49 3.94 4.52 -2.19
N GLY A 50 3.57 5.65 -2.78
CA GLY A 50 2.88 6.72 -2.05
C GLY A 50 3.79 7.47 -1.07
N SER A 51 3.18 7.98 0.01
CA SER A 51 3.86 8.87 0.96
C SER A 51 4.99 8.20 1.73
N TYR A 52 4.85 6.91 2.06
CA TYR A 52 5.89 6.18 2.78
C TYR A 52 7.17 6.02 1.94
N SER A 53 7.03 5.64 0.66
CA SER A 53 8.19 5.51 -0.24
C SER A 53 8.89 6.84 -0.50
N ARG A 54 8.14 7.95 -0.49
CA ARG A 54 8.68 9.32 -0.60
C ARG A 54 9.20 9.90 0.70
N LYS A 55 9.08 9.16 1.82
CA LYS A 55 9.42 9.61 3.19
C LYS A 55 8.65 10.86 3.63
N THR A 56 7.41 11.00 3.17
CA THR A 56 6.51 12.11 3.50
C THR A 56 5.31 11.70 4.35
N VAL A 57 5.24 10.43 4.76
CA VAL A 57 4.19 9.95 5.67
C VAL A 57 4.32 10.60 7.05
N LEU A 58 3.20 11.03 7.60
CA LEU A 58 3.13 11.61 8.94
C LEU A 58 2.95 10.54 10.01
N PRO A 59 3.47 10.74 11.25
CA PRO A 59 3.14 9.89 12.38
C PRO A 59 1.63 9.84 12.65
N ARG A 60 1.09 8.68 13.02
CA ARG A 60 -0.37 8.53 13.28
C ARG A 60 -0.89 9.40 14.42
N ILE A 61 -0.02 9.83 15.33
CA ILE A 61 -0.39 10.80 16.37
C ILE A 61 -0.70 12.19 15.80
N ILE A 62 -0.12 12.50 14.63
CA ILE A 62 -0.37 13.77 13.90
C ILE A 62 -1.50 13.60 12.89
N ASP A 63 -1.47 12.49 12.14
CA ASP A 63 -2.47 12.16 11.14
C ASP A 63 -2.90 10.69 11.28
N GLN A 64 -4.07 10.47 11.86
CA GLN A 64 -4.63 9.12 12.04
C GLN A 64 -4.99 8.43 10.72
N SER A 65 -5.08 9.18 9.63
CA SER A 65 -5.33 8.65 8.30
C SER A 65 -4.08 8.20 7.56
N SER A 66 -2.88 8.40 8.15
CA SER A 66 -1.61 7.95 7.56
C SER A 66 -1.64 6.46 7.24
N ASP A 67 -1.28 6.13 6.02
CA ASP A 67 -1.35 4.79 5.44
C ASP A 67 -0.07 4.42 4.71
N ILE A 68 0.07 3.14 4.45
CA ILE A 68 1.12 2.56 3.63
C ILE A 68 0.47 1.96 2.38
N ASP A 69 0.76 2.56 1.25
CA ASP A 69 0.28 2.10 -0.04
C ASP A 69 1.14 0.95 -0.56
N ILE A 70 0.51 -0.18 -0.85
CA ILE A 70 1.17 -1.37 -1.39
C ILE A 70 0.50 -1.77 -2.70
N MET A 71 1.26 -1.72 -3.77
CA MET A 71 0.85 -2.22 -5.07
C MET A 71 1.18 -3.71 -5.18
N VAL A 72 0.16 -4.52 -5.46
CA VAL A 72 0.29 -5.96 -5.72
C VAL A 72 0.19 -6.17 -7.23
N VAL A 73 1.31 -6.44 -7.87
CA VAL A 73 1.40 -6.57 -9.32
C VAL A 73 1.13 -8.01 -9.72
N PHE A 74 -0.02 -8.26 -10.34
CA PHE A 74 -0.39 -9.56 -10.89
C PHE A 74 0.31 -9.82 -12.22
N ASN A 75 0.67 -11.08 -12.48
CA ASN A 75 1.33 -11.48 -13.72
C ASN A 75 0.41 -11.33 -14.94
N ASN A 76 -0.89 -11.59 -14.76
CA ASN A 76 -1.89 -11.46 -15.80
C ASN A 76 -3.15 -10.81 -15.22
N ILE A 77 -3.66 -9.80 -15.90
CA ILE A 77 -4.89 -9.07 -15.55
C ILE A 77 -5.93 -9.19 -16.68
N ASP A 78 -6.32 -10.40 -16.99
CA ASP A 78 -7.33 -10.74 -18.00
C ASP A 78 -8.77 -10.50 -17.53
N GLY A 79 -8.97 -10.29 -16.22
CA GLY A 79 -10.26 -10.00 -15.59
C GLY A 79 -10.47 -8.53 -15.27
N LYS A 80 -11.66 -8.22 -14.75
CA LYS A 80 -11.99 -6.87 -14.26
C LYS A 80 -11.31 -6.60 -12.92
N PRO A 81 -11.01 -5.32 -12.60
CA PRO A 81 -10.39 -4.92 -11.32
C PRO A 81 -11.06 -5.51 -10.08
N GLN A 82 -12.40 -5.59 -10.06
CA GLN A 82 -13.13 -6.12 -8.91
C GLN A 82 -12.75 -7.57 -8.58
N THR A 83 -12.41 -8.38 -9.56
CA THR A 83 -11.94 -9.76 -9.35
C THR A 83 -10.68 -9.78 -8.49
N TYR A 84 -9.73 -8.89 -8.77
CA TYR A 84 -8.46 -8.80 -8.04
C TYR A 84 -8.63 -8.14 -6.67
N LEU A 85 -9.53 -7.16 -6.56
CA LEU A 85 -9.92 -6.60 -5.26
C LEU A 85 -10.54 -7.66 -4.35
N ASN A 86 -11.41 -8.51 -4.88
CA ASN A 86 -11.98 -9.64 -4.12
C ASN A 86 -10.92 -10.64 -3.67
N GLN A 87 -9.92 -10.93 -4.51
CA GLN A 87 -8.79 -11.79 -4.15
C GLN A 87 -7.92 -11.17 -3.05
N LEU A 88 -7.62 -9.88 -3.13
CA LEU A 88 -6.88 -9.16 -2.08
C LEU A 88 -7.67 -9.08 -0.77
N LYS A 89 -8.98 -8.90 -0.85
CA LYS A 89 -9.85 -8.92 0.33
C LYS A 89 -9.86 -10.30 1.00
N ALA A 90 -9.99 -11.37 0.23
CA ALA A 90 -9.91 -12.74 0.75
C ALA A 90 -8.55 -13.04 1.41
N PHE A 91 -7.45 -12.60 0.81
CA PHE A 91 -6.12 -12.65 1.42
C PHE A 91 -6.09 -11.92 2.76
N ALA A 92 -6.59 -10.69 2.79
CA ALA A 92 -6.58 -9.87 4.00
C ALA A 92 -7.42 -10.49 5.13
N GLU A 93 -8.61 -11.00 4.81
CA GLU A 93 -9.49 -11.68 5.76
C GLU A 93 -8.87 -12.99 6.29
N TYR A 94 -8.08 -13.67 5.47
CA TYR A 94 -7.39 -14.91 5.87
C TYR A 94 -6.26 -14.65 6.87
N TYR A 95 -5.38 -13.68 6.60
CA TYR A 95 -4.20 -13.42 7.43
C TYR A 95 -4.42 -12.42 8.57
N TYR A 96 -5.42 -11.56 8.45
CA TYR A 96 -5.67 -10.44 9.39
C TYR A 96 -7.06 -10.53 10.02
N LYS A 97 -7.41 -11.72 10.53
CA LYS A 97 -8.73 -12.04 11.12
C LYS A 97 -9.16 -11.10 12.25
N ASN A 98 -8.21 -10.58 13.01
CA ASN A 98 -8.46 -9.69 14.14
C ASN A 98 -8.34 -8.21 13.79
N SER A 99 -8.15 -7.88 12.51
CA SER A 99 -8.02 -6.52 12.01
C SER A 99 -9.26 -6.13 11.22
N ILE A 100 -9.49 -4.82 11.10
CA ILE A 100 -10.56 -4.32 10.23
C ILE A 100 -10.08 -4.45 8.79
N VAL A 101 -10.84 -5.20 7.99
CA VAL A 101 -10.61 -5.37 6.56
C VAL A 101 -11.81 -4.83 5.80
N ARG A 102 -11.60 -3.89 4.90
CA ARG A 102 -12.67 -3.32 4.07
C ARG A 102 -12.17 -2.96 2.67
N GLN A 103 -13.07 -2.99 1.71
CA GLN A 103 -12.78 -2.44 0.39
C GLN A 103 -13.09 -0.94 0.39
N SER A 104 -12.14 -0.16 -0.11
CA SER A 104 -12.28 1.29 -0.34
C SER A 104 -11.67 1.59 -1.70
N LEU A 105 -12.50 1.60 -2.75
CA LEU A 105 -12.03 1.75 -4.13
C LEU A 105 -10.99 2.88 -4.29
N PRO A 106 -9.85 2.64 -4.91
CA PRO A 106 -9.46 1.41 -5.66
C PRO A 106 -8.66 0.39 -4.83
N THR A 107 -8.80 0.37 -3.51
CA THR A 107 -7.94 -0.38 -2.59
C THR A 107 -8.70 -1.37 -1.73
N VAL A 108 -7.96 -2.31 -1.13
CA VAL A 108 -8.38 -3.07 0.05
C VAL A 108 -7.60 -2.56 1.25
N VAL A 109 -8.30 -2.12 2.28
CA VAL A 109 -7.74 -1.53 3.49
C VAL A 109 -7.62 -2.59 4.58
N ILE A 110 -6.47 -2.63 5.24
CA ILE A 110 -6.21 -3.43 6.45
C ILE A 110 -5.76 -2.47 7.55
N GLU A 111 -6.56 -2.35 8.60
CA GLU A 111 -6.22 -1.49 9.74
C GLU A 111 -5.55 -2.31 10.85
N LEU A 112 -4.29 -2.03 11.12
CA LEU A 112 -3.54 -2.53 12.26
C LEU A 112 -3.52 -1.46 13.37
N ASN A 113 -3.12 -1.86 14.58
CA ASN A 113 -3.07 -0.93 15.72
C ASN A 113 -2.13 0.26 15.48
N HIS A 114 -1.00 0.04 14.80
CA HIS A 114 0.05 1.04 14.60
C HIS A 114 0.10 1.62 13.19
N ILE A 115 -0.59 1.01 12.20
CA ILE A 115 -0.58 1.45 10.81
C ILE A 115 -1.80 0.93 10.05
N LYS A 116 -2.13 1.59 8.96
CA LYS A 116 -3.11 1.16 7.98
C LYS A 116 -2.41 0.81 6.67
N PHE A 117 -2.72 -0.34 6.09
CA PHE A 117 -2.30 -0.71 4.74
C PHE A 117 -3.41 -0.49 3.74
N GLU A 118 -3.06 0.02 2.57
CA GLU A 118 -3.92 0.08 1.40
C GLU A 118 -3.32 -0.77 0.27
N LEU A 119 -3.97 -1.89 -0.05
CA LEU A 119 -3.53 -2.80 -1.10
C LEU A 119 -4.21 -2.43 -2.41
N VAL A 120 -3.42 -2.11 -3.42
CA VAL A 120 -3.89 -1.79 -4.77
C VAL A 120 -3.53 -2.95 -5.70
N PRO A 121 -4.50 -3.64 -6.31
CA PRO A 121 -4.19 -4.61 -7.36
C PRO A 121 -3.72 -3.87 -8.61
N SER A 122 -2.74 -4.43 -9.28
CA SER A 122 -2.15 -3.85 -10.47
C SER A 122 -1.66 -4.93 -11.42
N GLY A 123 -1.45 -4.57 -12.68
CA GLY A 123 -0.77 -5.40 -13.66
C GLY A 123 0.09 -4.56 -14.58
N ASN A 124 1.06 -5.18 -15.21
CA ASN A 124 1.88 -4.49 -16.21
C ASN A 124 1.06 -4.24 -17.48
N VAL A 125 1.28 -3.07 -18.09
CA VAL A 125 0.76 -2.79 -19.44
C VAL A 125 1.56 -3.65 -20.44
N PHE A 126 0.91 -4.61 -21.07
CA PHE A 126 1.53 -5.43 -22.11
C PHE A 126 1.71 -4.61 -23.40
N GLY A 127 2.91 -4.63 -23.99
CA GLY A 127 3.15 -4.28 -25.38
C GLY A 127 4.33 -3.35 -25.69
N TRP A 128 4.79 -2.53 -24.74
CA TRP A 128 5.86 -1.55 -24.99
C TRP A 128 6.85 -1.44 -23.82
N SER A 129 6.99 -2.50 -23.04
CA SER A 129 7.72 -2.54 -21.76
C SER A 129 9.21 -2.16 -21.82
N GLN A 130 9.81 -2.12 -23.01
CA GLN A 130 11.22 -1.70 -23.15
C GLN A 130 11.40 -0.18 -23.01
N TYR A 131 10.33 0.61 -23.26
CA TYR A 131 10.39 2.08 -23.21
C TYR A 131 9.65 2.69 -22.01
N PHE A 132 8.77 1.94 -21.35
CA PHE A 132 7.93 2.41 -20.25
C PHE A 132 7.98 1.43 -19.07
N ALA A 133 9.14 1.33 -18.44
CA ALA A 133 9.43 0.33 -17.41
C ALA A 133 8.50 0.39 -16.17
N ASP A 134 7.76 1.49 -15.96
CA ASP A 134 7.01 1.76 -14.74
C ASP A 134 5.52 2.08 -14.96
N MET A 135 4.95 1.69 -16.10
CA MET A 135 3.50 1.86 -16.33
C MET A 135 2.72 0.68 -15.77
N TYR A 136 1.76 0.97 -14.91
CA TYR A 136 0.89 -0.01 -14.28
C TYR A 136 -0.58 0.33 -14.54
N ASN A 137 -1.40 -0.71 -14.68
CA ASN A 137 -2.84 -0.56 -14.65
C ASN A 137 -3.32 -0.61 -13.20
N ILE A 138 -4.17 0.33 -12.80
CA ILE A 138 -4.82 0.37 -11.49
C ILE A 138 -6.34 0.39 -11.65
N PRO A 139 -7.11 -0.06 -10.64
CA PRO A 139 -8.57 -0.01 -10.70
C PRO A 139 -9.11 1.41 -10.79
N GLY A 140 -10.03 1.65 -11.71
CA GLY A 140 -10.85 2.86 -11.79
C GLY A 140 -12.18 2.72 -11.05
N LYS A 141 -12.92 3.81 -10.94
CA LYS A 141 -14.19 3.87 -10.20
C LYS A 141 -15.31 3.04 -10.85
N ASN A 142 -15.25 2.86 -12.15
CA ASN A 142 -16.28 2.14 -12.93
C ASN A 142 -15.89 0.68 -13.23
N ASN A 143 -15.02 0.10 -12.40
CA ASN A 143 -14.53 -1.27 -12.56
C ASN A 143 -13.79 -1.49 -13.91
N GLU A 144 -13.07 -0.48 -14.35
CA GLU A 144 -12.13 -0.52 -15.47
C GLU A 144 -10.68 -0.41 -14.98
N TRP A 145 -9.74 -0.82 -15.85
CA TRP A 145 -8.32 -0.59 -15.62
C TRP A 145 -7.90 0.78 -16.17
N LEU A 146 -7.24 1.58 -15.35
CA LEU A 146 -6.65 2.86 -15.70
C LEU A 146 -5.14 2.73 -15.80
N ASN A 147 -4.54 3.34 -16.82
CA ASN A 147 -3.08 3.45 -16.95
C ASN A 147 -2.55 4.57 -16.04
N THR A 148 -1.45 4.30 -15.35
CA THR A 148 -0.76 5.31 -14.51
C THR A 148 0.55 5.74 -15.12
#